data_ce681d1a5ffeb3ef7c349d43dfa6eafc
#
_entry.id   ce681d1a5ffeb3ef7c349d43dfa6eafc
#
_cell.length_a   1.000
_cell.length_b   1.000
_cell.length_c   1.000
_cell.angle_alpha   90.00
_cell.angle_beta   90.00
_cell.angle_gamma   90.00
#
_symmetry.space_group_name_H-M   'P 1'
#
loop_
_entity.id
_entity.type
_entity.pdbx_description
1 polymer ?
#
loop_
_entity_poly.entity_id
_entity_poly.type
_entity_poly.pdbx_seq_one_letter_code
_entity_poly.pdbx_strand_id
1 'polypeptide(L)'
;MRNCSEGAGGGGGAKALRVALAELYAEAPDTKSPLEDRFFDFCLDRGLELPQLNVAIAGYCVDAAWPSKGVVVELDSRAHHTGLEAFEEDRKRDAKLQVAGHRIIRVTDRRLYDEPDELEADLRSLLQ
;
A
#
# COMPACT_ATOMS: atom_id res chain seq x y z
N MET A 1 -9.09 14.75 0.91
CA MET A 1 -8.62 14.18 2.14
C MET A 1 -8.91 12.69 2.20
N ARG A 2 -7.98 11.93 2.68
CA ARG A 2 -8.15 10.51 2.73
C ARG A 2 -8.81 10.06 3.98
N ASN A 3 -9.64 9.07 3.87
CA ASN A 3 -10.22 8.42 5.01
C ASN A 3 -9.43 7.18 5.32
N CYS A 4 -8.88 7.11 6.51
CA CYS A 4 -8.17 5.93 6.92
C CYS A 4 -9.04 5.13 7.82
N SER A 5 -9.27 3.91 7.46
CA SER A 5 -9.95 3.06 8.40
C SER A 5 -8.90 2.44 9.29
N GLU A 6 -9.28 2.09 10.46
CA GLU A 6 -8.38 1.61 11.42
C GLU A 6 -8.17 0.17 11.30
N GLY A 7 -7.45 -0.23 10.39
CA GLY A 7 -7.01 -1.56 10.33
C GLY A 7 -8.03 -2.59 10.40
N ALA A 8 -9.06 -2.38 9.83
CA ALA A 8 -10.06 -3.39 9.82
C ALA A 8 -9.57 -4.54 9.04
N GLY A 9 -8.53 -4.90 9.14
CA GLY A 9 -8.11 -5.81 8.35
C GLY A 9 -8.34 -7.10 8.37
N GLY A 10 -8.51 -7.68 7.74
CA GLY A 10 -8.73 -8.81 7.66
C GLY A 10 -8.14 -9.93 7.76
N GLY A 11 -8.40 -10.80 7.68
CA GLY A 11 -8.02 -11.96 7.93
C GLY A 11 -7.75 -12.86 6.90
N GLY A 12 -7.50 -13.98 7.07
CA GLY A 12 -7.04 -14.96 6.21
C GLY A 12 -7.92 -15.25 5.04
N GLY A 13 -7.57 -16.15 4.20
CA GLY A 13 -8.36 -16.48 3.05
C GLY A 13 -8.33 -15.35 2.03
N ALA A 14 -7.15 -14.95 1.66
CA ALA A 14 -6.98 -13.79 0.82
C ALA A 14 -7.82 -13.81 -0.43
N LYS A 15 -7.83 -14.92 -1.10
CA LYS A 15 -8.58 -15.02 -2.32
C LYS A 15 -10.06 -14.95 -2.09
N ALA A 16 -10.51 -15.65 -1.05
CA ALA A 16 -11.91 -15.62 -0.71
C ALA A 16 -12.35 -14.24 -0.31
N LEU A 17 -11.50 -13.54 0.43
CA LEU A 17 -11.81 -12.19 0.82
C LEU A 17 -11.94 -11.28 -0.37
N ARG A 18 -11.03 -11.40 -1.31
CA ARG A 18 -11.07 -10.57 -2.50
C ARG A 18 -12.34 -10.81 -3.29
N VAL A 19 -12.71 -12.06 -3.45
CA VAL A 19 -13.92 -12.40 -4.17
C VAL A 19 -15.14 -11.86 -3.46
N ALA A 20 -15.18 -12.02 -2.15
CA ALA A 20 -16.32 -11.53 -1.39
C ALA A 20 -16.45 -10.02 -1.48
N LEU A 21 -15.34 -9.32 -1.41
CA LEU A 21 -15.35 -7.88 -1.55
C LEU A 21 -15.82 -7.45 -2.93
N ALA A 22 -15.34 -8.15 -3.94
CA ALA A 22 -15.74 -7.83 -5.29
C ALA A 22 -17.22 -8.00 -5.50
N GLU A 23 -17.80 -9.01 -4.89
CA GLU A 23 -19.22 -9.23 -5.02
C GLU A 23 -20.04 -8.23 -4.25
N LEU A 24 -19.58 -7.88 -3.06
CA LEU A 24 -20.33 -6.97 -2.22
C LEU A 24 -20.17 -5.53 -2.65
N TYR A 25 -19.01 -5.18 -3.16
CA TYR A 25 -18.71 -3.80 -3.49
C TYR A 25 -18.28 -3.65 -4.92
N ALA A 26 -19.04 -4.23 -5.79
CA ALA A 26 -18.66 -4.28 -7.19
C ALA A 26 -18.39 -2.91 -7.75
N GLU A 27 -19.15 -1.92 -7.29
CA GLU A 27 -18.97 -0.63 -7.86
C GLU A 27 -18.39 0.38 -6.91
N ALA A 28 -18.07 -0.02 -5.71
CA ALA A 28 -17.56 0.94 -4.76
C ALA A 28 -16.37 0.37 -4.04
N PRO A 29 -15.35 0.09 -4.75
CA PRO A 29 -14.19 -0.47 -4.10
C PRO A 29 -13.62 0.52 -3.11
N ASP A 30 -13.05 -0.01 -2.10
CA ASP A 30 -12.44 0.82 -1.10
C ASP A 30 -11.12 1.39 -1.54
N THR A 31 -10.64 0.98 -2.67
CA THR A 31 -9.37 1.51 -3.15
C THR A 31 -9.56 2.94 -3.62
N LYS A 32 -8.61 3.78 -3.31
CA LYS A 32 -8.68 5.16 -3.68
C LYS A 32 -8.13 5.42 -5.07
N SER A 33 -7.43 4.49 -5.63
CA SER A 33 -6.83 4.69 -6.92
C SER A 33 -6.61 3.36 -7.61
N PRO A 34 -6.51 3.38 -8.93
CA PRO A 34 -6.19 2.15 -9.64
C PRO A 34 -4.88 1.53 -9.22
N LEU A 35 -3.93 2.35 -8.79
CA LEU A 35 -2.65 1.82 -8.37
C LEU A 35 -2.77 0.99 -7.10
N GLU A 36 -3.62 1.42 -6.17
CA GLU A 36 -3.87 0.64 -4.96
C GLU A 36 -4.46 -0.72 -5.31
N ASP A 37 -5.39 -0.71 -6.23
CA ASP A 37 -6.04 -1.94 -6.65
C ASP A 37 -5.04 -2.88 -7.30
N ARG A 38 -4.21 -2.35 -8.18
CA ARG A 38 -3.21 -3.17 -8.85
C ARG A 38 -2.17 -3.70 -7.89
N PHE A 39 -1.79 -2.90 -6.92
CA PHE A 39 -0.81 -3.36 -5.95
C PHE A 39 -1.36 -4.50 -5.11
N PHE A 40 -2.61 -4.38 -4.70
CA PHE A 40 -3.25 -5.44 -3.92
C PHE A 40 -3.31 -6.72 -4.76
N ASP A 41 -3.73 -6.59 -6.01
CA ASP A 41 -3.79 -7.75 -6.90
C ASP A 41 -2.41 -8.35 -7.13
N PHE A 42 -1.40 -7.51 -7.22
CA PHE A 42 -0.04 -7.97 -7.38
C PHE A 42 0.36 -8.85 -6.19
N CYS A 43 0.07 -8.39 -4.99
CA CYS A 43 0.41 -9.17 -3.80
C CYS A 43 -0.35 -10.49 -3.78
N LEU A 44 -1.60 -10.44 -4.16
CA LEU A 44 -2.43 -11.63 -4.19
C LEU A 44 -1.91 -12.64 -5.20
N ASP A 45 -1.62 -12.17 -6.40
CA ASP A 45 -1.17 -13.05 -7.48
C ASP A 45 0.19 -13.67 -7.20
N ARG A 46 1.04 -12.95 -6.49
CA ARG A 46 2.38 -13.43 -6.24
C ARG A 46 2.50 -14.18 -4.92
N GLY A 47 1.39 -14.36 -4.22
CA GLY A 47 1.41 -15.12 -2.97
C GLY A 47 2.08 -14.41 -1.83
N LEU A 48 2.12 -13.09 -1.88
CA LEU A 48 2.65 -12.31 -0.78
C LEU A 48 1.60 -12.13 0.29
N GLU A 49 2.05 -11.87 1.50
CA GLU A 49 1.13 -11.51 2.55
C GLU A 49 0.36 -10.28 2.11
N LEU A 50 -0.95 -10.25 2.35
CA LEU A 50 -1.76 -9.13 1.89
C LEU A 50 -1.59 -7.93 2.81
N PRO A 51 -1.38 -6.76 2.23
CA PRO A 51 -1.23 -5.56 3.05
C PRO A 51 -2.57 -5.01 3.48
N GLN A 52 -2.54 -4.16 4.49
CA GLN A 52 -3.69 -3.34 4.82
C GLN A 52 -3.62 -2.08 3.98
N LEU A 53 -4.75 -1.67 3.44
CA LEU A 53 -4.79 -0.50 2.57
C LEU A 53 -5.37 0.68 3.32
N ASN A 54 -4.87 1.87 3.03
CA ASN A 54 -5.39 3.12 3.59
C ASN A 54 -5.52 3.03 5.10
N VAL A 55 -4.41 2.78 5.75
CA VAL A 55 -4.40 2.53 7.17
C VAL A 55 -3.59 3.62 7.87
N ALA A 56 -3.97 3.91 9.10
CA ALA A 56 -3.28 4.94 9.89
C ALA A 56 -2.07 4.34 10.58
N ILE A 57 -0.91 4.89 10.32
CA ILE A 57 0.34 4.46 10.94
C ILE A 57 1.03 5.72 11.48
N ALA A 58 1.35 5.72 12.75
CA ALA A 58 2.07 6.85 13.37
C ALA A 58 1.40 8.18 13.10
N GLY A 59 0.08 8.19 13.04
CA GLY A 59 -0.66 9.42 12.82
C GLY A 59 -0.83 9.82 11.37
N TYR A 60 -0.33 9.03 10.46
CA TYR A 60 -0.46 9.33 9.03
C TYR A 60 -1.26 8.24 8.34
N CYS A 61 -2.00 8.63 7.32
CA CYS A 61 -2.71 7.67 6.50
C CYS A 61 -1.78 7.22 5.39
N VAL A 62 -1.42 5.95 5.39
CA VAL A 62 -0.52 5.42 4.37
C VAL A 62 -1.29 4.57 3.39
N ASP A 63 -0.75 4.44 2.18
CA ASP A 63 -1.47 3.74 1.13
C ASP A 63 -1.59 2.25 1.42
N ALA A 64 -0.54 1.65 1.91
CA ALA A 64 -0.55 0.24 2.24
C ALA A 64 0.49 -0.01 3.32
N ALA A 65 0.29 -1.06 4.08
CA ALA A 65 1.25 -1.38 5.13
C ALA A 65 1.07 -2.82 5.60
N TRP A 66 2.16 -3.34 6.14
CA TRP A 66 2.12 -4.57 6.92
C TRP A 66 2.56 -4.17 8.32
N PRO A 67 1.62 -3.71 9.14
CA PRO A 67 2.00 -3.13 10.45
C PRO A 67 2.76 -4.11 11.34
N SER A 68 2.39 -5.37 11.30
CA SER A 68 3.07 -6.35 12.14
C SER A 68 4.51 -6.56 11.71
N LYS A 69 4.85 -6.19 10.50
CA LYS A 69 6.20 -6.30 9.99
C LYS A 69 6.93 -4.96 9.98
N GLY A 70 6.24 -3.90 10.32
CA GLY A 70 6.85 -2.58 10.31
C GLY A 70 7.18 -2.08 8.92
N VAL A 71 6.39 -2.45 7.94
CA VAL A 71 6.64 -2.05 6.55
C VAL A 71 5.50 -1.19 6.05
N VAL A 72 5.84 -0.08 5.44
CA VAL A 72 4.88 0.86 4.87
C VAL A 72 5.17 1.00 3.39
N VAL A 73 4.11 0.97 2.59
CA VAL A 73 4.23 1.15 1.15
C VAL A 73 3.56 2.45 0.75
N GLU A 74 4.26 3.26 0.00
CA GLU A 74 3.69 4.46 -0.58
C GLU A 74 3.53 4.23 -2.06
N LEU A 75 2.31 4.35 -2.52
CA LEU A 75 1.99 4.13 -3.93
C LEU A 75 2.00 5.47 -4.63
N ASP A 76 2.91 5.59 -5.57
CA ASP A 76 3.20 6.87 -6.19
C ASP A 76 2.70 6.86 -7.62
N SER A 77 1.55 7.46 -7.84
CA SER A 77 1.03 7.61 -9.18
C SER A 77 1.50 8.96 -9.70
N ARG A 78 2.08 8.97 -10.88
CA ARG A 78 2.65 10.19 -11.43
C ARG A 78 1.65 11.31 -11.59
N ALA A 79 0.41 10.96 -11.72
CA ALA A 79 -0.59 11.97 -11.95
C ALA A 79 -0.81 12.89 -10.77
N HIS A 80 -0.32 12.51 -9.61
CA HIS A 80 -0.63 13.27 -8.41
C HIS A 80 0.48 14.14 -7.90
N HIS A 81 1.62 14.11 -8.53
CA HIS A 81 2.75 14.84 -7.96
C HIS A 81 3.05 16.07 -8.71
N THR A 82 2.69 17.18 -8.13
CA THR A 82 3.00 18.44 -8.71
C THR A 82 3.50 19.32 -7.61
N GLY A 83 4.63 19.86 -7.76
CA GLY A 83 5.07 20.91 -6.89
C GLY A 83 6.00 20.49 -5.78
N LEU A 84 6.78 21.44 -5.36
CA LEU A 84 7.80 21.27 -4.36
C LEU A 84 7.21 21.04 -2.98
N GLU A 85 6.09 21.68 -2.72
CA GLU A 85 5.45 21.55 -1.43
C GLU A 85 5.01 20.12 -1.14
N ALA A 86 4.40 19.49 -2.13
CA ALA A 86 3.97 18.10 -1.96
C ALA A 86 5.17 17.20 -1.74
N PHE A 87 6.25 17.47 -2.45
CA PHE A 87 7.45 16.69 -2.30
C PHE A 87 8.02 16.80 -0.87
N GLU A 88 8.04 18.00 -0.33
CA GLU A 88 8.57 18.20 1.00
C GLU A 88 7.69 17.58 2.07
N GLU A 89 6.39 17.65 1.89
CA GLU A 89 5.48 17.01 2.83
C GLU A 89 5.66 15.51 2.84
N ASP A 90 5.85 14.93 1.66
CA ASP A 90 6.10 13.50 1.59
C ASP A 90 7.38 13.12 2.30
N ARG A 91 8.41 13.94 2.16
CA ARG A 91 9.68 13.65 2.83
C ARG A 91 9.56 13.75 4.33
N LYS A 92 8.81 14.71 4.81
CA LYS A 92 8.59 14.84 6.24
C LYS A 92 7.84 13.64 6.79
N ARG A 93 6.82 13.21 6.07
CA ARG A 93 6.04 12.07 6.50
C ARG A 93 6.92 10.82 6.54
N ASP A 94 7.73 10.62 5.51
CA ASP A 94 8.62 9.47 5.47
C ASP A 94 9.57 9.49 6.66
N ALA A 95 10.10 10.65 6.98
CA ALA A 95 11.01 10.76 8.10
C ALA A 95 10.34 10.38 9.41
N LYS A 96 9.11 10.84 9.61
CA LYS A 96 8.38 10.51 10.83
C LYS A 96 8.09 9.03 10.93
N LEU A 97 7.75 8.42 9.82
CA LEU A 97 7.49 7.00 9.81
C LEU A 97 8.75 6.21 10.12
N GLN A 98 9.88 6.65 9.59
CA GLN A 98 11.14 5.97 9.88
C GLN A 98 11.53 6.13 11.33
N VAL A 99 11.33 7.31 11.89
CA VAL A 99 11.62 7.52 13.30
C VAL A 99 10.76 6.61 14.17
N ALA A 100 9.53 6.35 13.74
CA ALA A 100 8.65 5.45 14.46
C ALA A 100 8.99 3.98 14.25
N GLY A 101 10.01 3.68 13.47
CA GLY A 101 10.46 2.32 13.33
C GLY A 101 9.96 1.58 12.12
N HIS A 102 9.38 2.29 11.18
CA HIS A 102 8.84 1.64 9.99
C HIS A 102 9.81 1.74 8.83
N ARG A 103 9.82 0.70 8.00
CA ARG A 103 10.58 0.70 6.77
C ARG A 103 9.63 1.07 5.64
N ILE A 104 10.07 1.95 4.79
CA ILE A 104 9.20 2.50 3.75
C ILE A 104 9.71 2.11 2.39
N ILE A 105 8.80 1.65 1.54
CA ILE A 105 9.13 1.38 0.16
C ILE A 105 8.14 2.13 -0.71
N ARG A 106 8.63 2.75 -1.76
CA ARG A 106 7.79 3.49 -2.68
C ARG A 106 7.60 2.67 -3.95
N VAL A 107 6.36 2.51 -4.36
CA VAL A 107 6.01 1.71 -5.52
C VAL A 107 5.29 2.59 -6.51
N THR A 108 5.82 2.62 -7.72
CA THR A 108 5.22 3.40 -8.80
C THR A 108 4.51 2.46 -9.76
N ASP A 109 3.64 3.04 -10.60
CA ASP A 109 3.05 2.26 -11.68
C ASP A 109 4.11 1.57 -12.51
N ARG A 110 5.17 2.29 -12.77
CA ARG A 110 6.23 1.78 -13.60
C ARG A 110 6.88 0.54 -12.99
N ARG A 111 7.13 0.55 -11.67
CA ARG A 111 7.72 -0.60 -11.03
C ARG A 111 6.82 -1.82 -11.13
N LEU A 112 5.53 -1.61 -10.97
CA LEU A 112 4.60 -2.72 -11.06
C LEU A 112 4.56 -3.34 -12.44
N TYR A 113 4.65 -2.51 -13.47
CA TYR A 113 4.54 -3.02 -14.83
C TYR A 113 5.86 -3.50 -15.39
N ASP A 114 6.91 -2.73 -15.15
CA ASP A 114 8.19 -3.01 -15.80
C ASP A 114 9.13 -3.86 -14.99
N GLU A 115 8.99 -3.84 -13.67
CA GLU A 115 9.92 -4.53 -12.79
C GLU A 115 9.20 -5.34 -11.73
N PRO A 116 8.22 -6.15 -12.12
CA PRO A 116 7.45 -6.87 -11.09
C PRO A 116 8.24 -7.90 -10.33
N ASP A 117 9.18 -8.57 -10.99
CA ASP A 117 9.96 -9.58 -10.31
C ASP A 117 10.90 -8.97 -9.30
N GLU A 118 11.50 -7.86 -9.65
CA GLU A 118 12.40 -7.17 -8.74
C GLU A 118 11.62 -6.61 -7.56
N LEU A 119 10.45 -6.06 -7.82
CA LEU A 119 9.60 -5.55 -6.75
C LEU A 119 9.20 -6.68 -5.81
N GLU A 120 8.84 -7.83 -6.35
CA GLU A 120 8.49 -8.97 -5.51
C GLU A 120 9.65 -9.37 -4.62
N ALA A 121 10.86 -9.41 -5.18
CA ALA A 121 12.03 -9.77 -4.39
C ALA A 121 12.26 -8.79 -3.25
N ASP A 122 12.11 -7.51 -3.54
CA ASP A 122 12.29 -6.49 -2.52
C ASP A 122 11.25 -6.64 -1.41
N LEU A 123 9.99 -6.87 -1.80
CA LEU A 123 8.94 -7.03 -0.81
C LEU A 123 9.15 -8.27 0.05
N ARG A 124 9.55 -9.36 -0.56
CA ARG A 124 9.80 -10.56 0.22
C ARG A 124 10.93 -10.36 1.21
N SER A 125 11.95 -9.61 0.83
CA SER A 125 13.03 -9.30 1.75
C SER A 125 12.55 -8.46 2.92
N LEU A 126 11.68 -7.51 2.65
CA LEU A 126 11.16 -6.65 3.71
C LEU A 126 10.22 -7.40 4.65
N LEU A 127 9.53 -8.39 4.13
CA LEU A 127 8.50 -9.10 4.90
C LEU A 127 9.03 -10.33 5.64
N GLN A 128 10.28 -10.61 5.52
CA GLN A 128 10.87 -11.74 6.24
C GLN A 128 10.85 -11.57 7.73
#